data_9d9cfe135a4163fbfc36baf52f82450c
#
_entry.id   9d9cfe135a4163fbfc36baf52f82450c
#
_cell.length_a   1.000
_cell.length_b   1.000
_cell.length_c   1.000
_cell.angle_alpha   90.00
_cell.angle_beta   90.00
_cell.angle_gamma   90.00
#
_symmetry.space_group_name_H-M   'P 1'
#
loop_
_entity.id
_entity.type
_entity.pdbx_description
1 polymer ?
#
loop_
_entity_poly.entity_id
_entity_poly.type
_entity_poly.pdbx_seq_one_letter_code
_entity_poly.pdbx_strand_id
1 'polypeptide(L)'
;MQVALYGEHGFYSGDDNTGRAGRRGDFITSPEVGPLFGAVLARMIDDQWIASGRPSQFTVVDAGAGPGTLARSILSAQPQCSDALTYIAVETSARQRAMHPDGIISVGEMPTEITCGVVIANELLDNLPFDLWVYDSGWRLAHVDMNGDQCVEVLHVAEPPSLFPSSAPHGTRLPWQHDAQQWLRSTLSSLQQGRVVVIDYCTALTVELVSRPYREWLRTYVGHQRGAHYLRQPGEQDITVQVLIDQLRNVREPDAVRAQAQFLARWGIDELVDEGKKVWAQKASRPDLEAIRMRSRVSEAEALTDPSGLGAFSVCEWAIS
;
A
#
# COMPACT_ATOMS: atom_id res chain seq x y z
N MET A 1 -13.72 11.50 -4.15
CA MET A 1 -13.04 10.39 -3.47
C MET A 1 -12.78 10.73 -2.00
N GLN A 2 -12.17 11.87 -1.65
CA GLN A 2 -11.89 12.24 -0.26
C GLN A 2 -13.11 12.06 0.68
N VAL A 3 -14.27 12.63 0.32
CA VAL A 3 -15.49 12.53 1.14
C VAL A 3 -16.01 11.09 1.20
N ALA A 4 -15.95 10.35 0.08
CA ALA A 4 -16.46 8.98 -0.01
C ALA A 4 -15.58 7.97 0.78
N LEU A 5 -14.29 8.20 0.91
CA LEU A 5 -13.40 7.29 1.64
C LEU A 5 -13.12 7.76 3.07
N TYR A 6 -12.90 9.07 3.27
CA TYR A 6 -12.35 9.64 4.50
C TYR A 6 -13.24 10.69 5.17
N GLY A 7 -14.43 10.99 4.61
CA GLY A 7 -15.41 11.89 5.24
C GLY A 7 -16.03 11.26 6.49
N GLU A 8 -16.83 12.01 7.22
CA GLU A 8 -17.50 11.56 8.46
C GLU A 8 -18.26 10.23 8.29
N HIS A 9 -18.89 10.03 7.12
CA HIS A 9 -19.57 8.79 6.71
C HIS A 9 -18.81 8.06 5.60
N GLY A 10 -17.50 8.24 5.52
CA GLY A 10 -16.66 7.64 4.52
C GLY A 10 -16.35 6.17 4.79
N PHE A 11 -15.97 5.44 3.75
CA PHE A 11 -15.70 4.01 3.79
C PHE A 11 -14.71 3.60 4.90
N TYR A 12 -13.67 4.40 5.15
CA TYR A 12 -12.68 4.12 6.20
C TYR A 12 -13.01 4.77 7.57
N SER A 13 -13.92 5.74 7.60
CA SER A 13 -14.21 6.53 8.80
C SER A 13 -15.55 6.20 9.45
N GLY A 14 -16.52 5.62 8.73
CA GLY A 14 -17.87 5.37 9.20
C GLY A 14 -17.95 4.30 10.30
N ASP A 15 -18.78 4.52 11.31
CA ASP A 15 -18.97 3.64 12.48
C ASP A 15 -19.58 2.28 12.12
N ASP A 16 -20.44 2.21 11.10
CA ASP A 16 -21.20 1.01 10.71
C ASP A 16 -20.51 0.20 9.60
N ASN A 17 -19.32 0.62 9.17
CA ASN A 17 -18.76 0.11 7.95
C ASN A 17 -18.00 -1.21 8.12
N THR A 18 -18.41 -2.20 7.33
CA THR A 18 -17.77 -3.50 7.20
C THR A 18 -16.54 -3.46 6.28
N GLY A 19 -16.26 -2.33 5.63
CA GLY A 19 -15.13 -2.13 4.73
C GLY A 19 -13.80 -2.19 5.47
N ARG A 20 -12.98 -3.17 5.18
CA ARG A 20 -11.73 -3.45 5.90
C ARG A 20 -10.76 -4.24 5.04
N ALA A 21 -9.52 -3.82 5.03
CA ALA A 21 -8.44 -4.72 4.70
C ALA A 21 -8.40 -5.89 5.71
N GLY A 22 -8.06 -7.08 5.27
CA GLY A 22 -7.87 -8.24 6.12
C GLY A 22 -8.79 -9.42 5.81
N ARG A 23 -8.51 -10.59 6.44
CA ARG A 23 -9.23 -11.86 6.22
C ARG A 23 -10.77 -11.78 6.37
N ARG A 24 -11.26 -10.73 6.97
CA ARG A 24 -12.70 -10.42 7.09
C ARG A 24 -13.10 -9.19 6.30
N GLY A 25 -12.15 -8.59 5.55
CA GLY A 25 -12.31 -7.39 4.73
C GLY A 25 -12.55 -7.70 3.26
N ASP A 26 -12.43 -6.69 2.42
CA ASP A 26 -12.85 -6.76 1.02
C ASP A 26 -11.84 -7.45 0.08
N PHE A 27 -10.54 -7.58 0.48
CA PHE A 27 -9.49 -8.33 -0.26
C PHE A 27 -8.34 -8.75 0.66
N ILE A 28 -7.55 -9.74 0.19
CA ILE A 28 -6.38 -10.23 0.92
C ILE A 28 -5.17 -9.41 0.49
N THR A 29 -4.56 -8.69 1.43
CA THR A 29 -3.31 -7.94 1.24
C THR A 29 -2.09 -8.80 1.58
N SER A 30 -0.90 -8.40 1.15
CA SER A 30 0.33 -9.15 1.44
C SER A 30 0.54 -9.45 2.94
N PRO A 31 0.30 -8.52 3.89
CA PRO A 31 0.37 -8.81 5.33
C PRO A 31 -0.66 -9.87 5.82
N GLU A 32 -1.80 -9.98 5.14
CA GLU A 32 -2.89 -10.89 5.54
C GLU A 32 -2.70 -12.33 5.06
N VAL A 33 -1.81 -12.56 4.10
CA VAL A 33 -1.44 -13.91 3.65
C VAL A 33 -0.87 -14.72 4.82
N GLY A 34 0.03 -14.10 5.61
CA GLY A 34 0.63 -14.72 6.78
C GLY A 34 1.88 -13.98 7.27
N PRO A 35 2.52 -14.50 8.32
CA PRO A 35 3.65 -13.83 8.96
C PRO A 35 4.93 -13.80 8.11
N LEU A 36 5.01 -14.58 7.04
CA LEU A 36 6.22 -14.66 6.19
C LEU A 36 6.55 -13.31 5.55
N PHE A 37 5.54 -12.55 5.09
CA PHE A 37 5.75 -11.23 4.51
C PHE A 37 6.47 -10.29 5.51
N GLY A 38 5.97 -10.20 6.73
CA GLY A 38 6.61 -9.40 7.79
C GLY A 38 8.01 -9.91 8.16
N ALA A 39 8.24 -11.24 8.13
CA ALA A 39 9.57 -11.80 8.38
C ALA A 39 10.60 -11.43 7.29
N VAL A 40 10.18 -11.34 6.03
CA VAL A 40 11.03 -10.86 4.92
C VAL A 40 11.32 -9.36 5.10
N LEU A 41 10.30 -8.56 5.43
CA LEU A 41 10.50 -7.13 5.67
C LEU A 41 11.38 -6.86 6.90
N ALA A 42 11.33 -7.69 7.95
CA ALA A 42 12.22 -7.61 9.09
C ALA A 42 13.70 -7.75 8.68
N ARG A 43 14.03 -8.62 7.72
CA ARG A 43 15.39 -8.74 7.16
C ARG A 43 15.81 -7.49 6.38
N MET A 44 14.91 -6.88 5.63
CA MET A 44 15.16 -5.61 4.94
C MET A 44 15.40 -4.46 5.94
N ILE A 45 14.63 -4.44 7.03
CA ILE A 45 14.76 -3.46 8.11
C ILE A 45 16.12 -3.61 8.80
N ASP A 46 16.53 -4.84 9.11
CA ASP A 46 17.85 -5.13 9.70
C ASP A 46 19.01 -4.72 8.79
N ASP A 47 18.91 -5.01 7.48
CA ASP A 47 19.90 -4.59 6.50
C ASP A 47 20.04 -3.07 6.46
N GLN A 48 18.92 -2.34 6.45
CA GLN A 48 18.96 -0.88 6.50
C GLN A 48 19.54 -0.35 7.81
N TRP A 49 19.19 -0.94 8.95
CA TRP A 49 19.78 -0.57 10.25
C TRP A 49 21.30 -0.79 10.27
N ILE A 50 21.77 -1.92 9.73
CA ILE A 50 23.21 -2.21 9.61
C ILE A 50 23.88 -1.20 8.68
N ALA A 51 23.28 -0.92 7.50
CA ALA A 51 23.79 0.05 6.54
C ALA A 51 23.85 1.48 7.10
N SER A 52 22.95 1.82 8.03
CA SER A 52 22.94 3.11 8.75
C SER A 52 23.92 3.17 9.93
N GLY A 53 24.78 2.16 10.12
CA GLY A 53 25.78 2.13 11.18
C GLY A 53 25.27 1.63 12.54
N ARG A 54 24.15 0.92 12.56
CA ARG A 54 23.53 0.35 13.79
C ARG A 54 23.23 1.43 14.83
N PRO A 55 22.46 2.46 14.50
CA PRO A 55 22.11 3.49 15.45
C PRO A 55 21.34 2.92 16.64
N SER A 56 21.48 3.55 17.80
CA SER A 56 20.75 3.16 19.04
C SER A 56 19.26 3.52 19.01
N GLN A 57 18.83 4.33 18.03
CA GLN A 57 17.43 4.66 17.75
C GLN A 57 17.19 4.48 16.26
N PHE A 58 16.27 3.61 15.92
CA PHE A 58 15.90 3.30 14.54
C PHE A 58 14.38 3.21 14.41
N THR A 59 13.80 3.96 13.50
CA THR A 59 12.35 4.07 13.38
C THR A 59 11.83 3.30 12.17
N VAL A 60 10.81 2.47 12.37
CA VAL A 60 9.99 1.93 11.29
C VAL A 60 8.63 2.61 11.32
N VAL A 61 8.24 3.21 10.22
CA VAL A 61 6.91 3.79 10.01
C VAL A 61 6.14 2.91 9.06
N ASP A 62 5.02 2.38 9.52
CA ASP A 62 4.04 1.59 8.75
C ASP A 62 2.88 2.53 8.39
N ALA A 63 2.88 3.05 7.18
CA ALA A 63 1.91 4.03 6.71
C ALA A 63 0.69 3.31 6.08
N GLY A 64 -0.49 3.60 6.58
CA GLY A 64 -1.70 2.84 6.26
C GLY A 64 -1.71 1.48 6.96
N ALA A 65 -1.33 1.45 8.24
CA ALA A 65 -1.09 0.22 9.00
C ALA A 65 -2.32 -0.69 9.17
N GLY A 66 -3.50 -0.19 8.84
CA GLY A 66 -4.73 -0.93 9.02
C GLY A 66 -4.89 -1.42 10.47
N PRO A 67 -5.26 -2.69 10.70
CA PRO A 67 -5.38 -3.25 12.05
C PRO A 67 -4.01 -3.63 12.68
N GLY A 68 -2.88 -3.28 12.05
CA GLY A 68 -1.53 -3.56 12.55
C GLY A 68 -1.04 -5.00 12.27
N THR A 69 -1.54 -5.66 11.23
CA THR A 69 -1.12 -7.03 10.87
C THR A 69 0.35 -7.09 10.50
N LEU A 70 0.84 -6.10 9.74
CA LEU A 70 2.26 -6.02 9.37
C LEU A 70 3.14 -5.80 10.60
N ALA A 71 2.76 -4.89 11.50
CA ALA A 71 3.48 -4.65 12.75
C ALA A 71 3.65 -5.95 13.56
N ARG A 72 2.55 -6.70 13.75
CA ARG A 72 2.60 -7.99 14.47
C ARG A 72 3.57 -8.97 13.82
N SER A 73 3.57 -9.06 12.50
CA SER A 73 4.40 -10.01 11.76
C SER A 73 5.88 -9.63 11.81
N ILE A 74 6.22 -8.35 11.64
CA ILE A 74 7.61 -7.84 11.75
C ILE A 74 8.15 -8.05 13.17
N LEU A 75 7.39 -7.64 14.20
CA LEU A 75 7.84 -7.77 15.59
C LEU A 75 7.96 -9.23 16.02
N SER A 76 7.06 -10.11 15.54
CA SER A 76 7.15 -11.56 15.81
C SER A 76 8.35 -12.22 15.14
N ALA A 77 8.92 -11.64 14.12
CA ALA A 77 10.14 -12.11 13.46
C ALA A 77 11.40 -11.79 14.27
N GLN A 78 11.30 -10.96 15.32
CA GLN A 78 12.40 -10.56 16.20
C GLN A 78 13.60 -10.00 15.42
N PRO A 79 13.46 -8.86 14.72
CA PRO A 79 14.57 -8.27 13.98
C PRO A 79 15.77 -7.99 14.89
N GLN A 80 16.97 -8.03 14.32
CA GLN A 80 18.22 -7.78 15.08
C GLN A 80 18.25 -6.39 15.70
N CYS A 81 17.60 -5.42 15.06
CA CYS A 81 17.49 -4.05 15.55
C CYS A 81 16.44 -3.88 16.68
N SER A 82 15.84 -4.93 17.21
CA SER A 82 14.70 -4.86 18.17
C SER A 82 14.96 -3.93 19.36
N ASP A 83 16.18 -3.91 19.92
CA ASP A 83 16.52 -3.06 21.06
C ASP A 83 16.61 -1.56 20.69
N ALA A 84 16.85 -1.26 19.42
CA ALA A 84 16.92 0.10 18.88
C ALA A 84 15.61 0.55 18.23
N LEU A 85 14.66 -0.37 18.01
CA LEU A 85 13.51 -0.19 17.15
C LEU A 85 12.39 0.60 17.83
N THR A 86 11.98 1.68 17.19
CA THR A 86 10.70 2.35 17.45
C THR A 86 9.77 2.07 16.27
N TYR A 87 8.69 1.35 16.51
CA TYR A 87 7.67 1.07 15.47
C TYR A 87 6.51 2.06 15.60
N ILE A 88 6.22 2.79 14.53
CA ILE A 88 5.12 3.77 14.43
C ILE A 88 4.14 3.25 13.38
N ALA A 89 2.94 2.88 13.82
CA ALA A 89 1.82 2.53 12.95
C ALA A 89 0.95 3.77 12.72
N VAL A 90 0.87 4.20 11.47
CA VAL A 90 0.06 5.35 11.04
C VAL A 90 -1.21 4.84 10.39
N GLU A 91 -2.36 5.18 10.98
CA GLU A 91 -3.68 4.77 10.48
C GLU A 91 -4.72 5.84 10.81
N THR A 92 -5.48 6.30 9.83
CA THR A 92 -6.47 7.37 10.00
C THR A 92 -7.70 6.89 10.78
N SER A 93 -8.09 5.63 10.65
CA SER A 93 -9.22 5.03 11.35
C SER A 93 -8.92 4.77 12.82
N ALA A 94 -9.57 5.51 13.72
CA ALA A 94 -9.43 5.29 15.17
C ALA A 94 -9.79 3.85 15.60
N ARG A 95 -10.76 3.25 14.91
CA ARG A 95 -11.18 1.86 15.16
C ARG A 95 -10.08 0.87 14.81
N GLN A 96 -9.38 1.06 13.68
CA GLN A 96 -8.28 0.19 13.29
C GLN A 96 -7.07 0.41 14.23
N ARG A 97 -6.78 1.66 14.61
CA ARG A 97 -5.75 1.95 15.62
C ARG A 97 -6.00 1.23 16.95
N ALA A 98 -7.24 1.09 17.38
CA ALA A 98 -7.59 0.35 18.60
C ALA A 98 -7.26 -1.16 18.54
N MET A 99 -6.96 -1.69 17.35
CA MET A 99 -6.55 -3.08 17.15
C MET A 99 -5.03 -3.27 17.06
N HIS A 100 -4.27 -2.18 17.10
CA HIS A 100 -2.80 -2.25 17.04
C HIS A 100 -2.23 -3.04 18.23
N PRO A 101 -1.13 -3.78 18.04
CA PRO A 101 -0.50 -4.51 19.14
C PRO A 101 0.11 -3.56 20.18
N ASP A 102 0.24 -4.05 21.42
CA ASP A 102 0.98 -3.35 22.46
C ASP A 102 2.46 -3.16 22.08
N GLY A 103 3.07 -2.11 22.62
CA GLY A 103 4.49 -1.85 22.46
C GLY A 103 4.87 -1.07 21.19
N ILE A 104 3.90 -0.63 20.40
CA ILE A 104 4.13 0.28 19.26
C ILE A 104 3.50 1.65 19.50
N ILE A 105 3.95 2.65 18.74
CA ILE A 105 3.33 3.98 18.69
C ILE A 105 2.23 3.95 17.63
N SER A 106 0.99 4.26 18.02
CA SER A 106 -0.17 4.29 17.13
C SER A 106 -0.67 5.71 16.97
N VAL A 107 -0.63 6.24 15.73
CA VAL A 107 -0.96 7.64 15.43
C VAL A 107 -1.87 7.75 14.21
N GLY A 108 -2.57 8.90 14.09
CA GLY A 108 -3.46 9.19 12.96
C GLY A 108 -2.77 9.88 11.78
N GLU A 109 -1.56 10.41 11.99
CA GLU A 109 -0.86 11.24 11.01
C GLU A 109 0.61 10.81 10.91
N MET A 110 1.20 11.03 9.73
CA MET A 110 2.62 10.75 9.50
C MET A 110 3.52 11.62 10.40
N PRO A 111 4.61 11.06 10.95
CA PRO A 111 5.60 11.84 11.66
C PRO A 111 6.24 12.88 10.74
N THR A 112 6.46 14.08 11.29
CA THR A 112 7.08 15.19 10.53
C THR A 112 8.60 15.09 10.44
N GLU A 113 9.22 14.28 11.31
CA GLU A 113 10.67 14.08 11.36
C GLU A 113 11.01 12.64 11.77
N ILE A 114 11.88 12.02 10.97
CA ILE A 114 12.43 10.66 11.20
C ILE A 114 13.94 10.76 10.98
N THR A 115 14.70 10.68 12.06
CA THR A 115 16.17 10.84 12.00
C THR A 115 16.82 9.71 11.22
N CYS A 116 16.46 8.44 11.53
CA CYS A 116 17.00 7.27 10.83
C CYS A 116 15.97 6.15 10.86
N GLY A 117 15.68 5.56 9.69
CA GLY A 117 14.71 4.48 9.67
C GLY A 117 14.21 4.02 8.30
N VAL A 118 13.09 3.33 8.32
CA VAL A 118 12.40 2.84 7.13
C VAL A 118 10.93 3.28 7.18
N VAL A 119 10.43 3.83 6.09
CA VAL A 119 9.00 4.08 5.90
C VAL A 119 8.46 3.06 4.91
N ILE A 120 7.42 2.34 5.29
CA ILE A 120 6.75 1.33 4.47
C ILE A 120 5.32 1.79 4.22
N ALA A 121 4.90 1.80 2.96
CA ALA A 121 3.52 1.95 2.55
C ALA A 121 3.14 0.73 1.70
N ASN A 122 2.28 -0.11 2.24
CA ASN A 122 1.79 -1.30 1.55
C ASN A 122 0.31 -1.13 1.24
N GLU A 123 -0.05 -1.05 -0.05
CA GLU A 123 -1.42 -0.84 -0.50
C GLU A 123 -2.05 0.39 0.20
N LEU A 124 -1.38 1.53 0.09
CA LEU A 124 -1.82 2.81 0.62
C LEU A 124 -2.12 3.80 -0.49
N LEU A 125 -1.22 3.89 -1.49
CA LEU A 125 -1.29 4.98 -2.47
C LEU A 125 -2.45 4.81 -3.45
N ASP A 126 -2.88 3.59 -3.69
CA ASP A 126 -4.03 3.24 -4.52
C ASP A 126 -5.36 3.79 -3.97
N ASN A 127 -5.45 4.01 -2.67
CA ASN A 127 -6.62 4.57 -1.98
C ASN A 127 -6.54 6.08 -1.75
N LEU A 128 -5.40 6.72 -2.01
CA LEU A 128 -5.29 8.17 -1.85
C LEU A 128 -6.11 8.91 -2.92
N PRO A 129 -6.76 10.02 -2.57
CA PRO A 129 -7.56 10.80 -3.49
C PRO A 129 -6.78 11.25 -4.73
N PHE A 130 -7.46 11.32 -5.85
CA PHE A 130 -6.91 11.75 -7.13
C PHE A 130 -7.95 12.55 -7.91
N ASP A 131 -7.47 13.35 -8.85
CA ASP A 131 -8.32 14.02 -9.84
C ASP A 131 -8.55 13.11 -11.04
N LEU A 132 -9.80 12.98 -11.45
CA LEU A 132 -10.16 12.23 -12.66
C LEU A 132 -10.31 13.20 -13.85
N TRP A 133 -9.59 12.90 -14.91
CA TRP A 133 -9.65 13.66 -16.15
C TRP A 133 -10.30 12.83 -17.24
N VAL A 134 -11.10 13.49 -18.07
CA VAL A 134 -11.83 12.87 -19.18
C VAL A 134 -11.51 13.62 -20.47
N TYR A 135 -11.21 12.90 -21.54
CA TYR A 135 -10.98 13.51 -22.85
C TYR A 135 -12.30 13.72 -23.59
N ASP A 136 -12.67 14.99 -23.77
CA ASP A 136 -13.83 15.44 -24.56
C ASP A 136 -13.43 16.65 -25.39
N SER A 137 -12.97 16.39 -26.63
CA SER A 137 -12.38 17.41 -27.51
C SER A 137 -11.22 18.20 -26.89
N GLY A 138 -10.58 17.60 -25.89
CA GLY A 138 -9.54 18.11 -25.01
C GLY A 138 -9.73 17.52 -23.61
N TRP A 139 -8.70 17.60 -22.77
CA TRP A 139 -8.79 17.12 -21.39
C TRP A 139 -9.71 18.03 -20.56
N ARG A 140 -10.56 17.41 -19.76
CA ARG A 140 -11.51 18.05 -18.85
C ARG A 140 -11.37 17.46 -17.48
N LEU A 141 -11.36 18.28 -16.45
CA LEU A 141 -11.38 17.81 -15.05
C LEU A 141 -12.80 17.41 -14.66
N ALA A 142 -12.96 16.18 -14.20
CA ALA A 142 -14.25 15.66 -13.75
C ALA A 142 -14.51 16.07 -12.31
N HIS A 143 -15.61 16.79 -12.09
CA HIS A 143 -16.16 17.10 -10.77
C HIS A 143 -17.38 16.23 -10.51
N VAL A 144 -17.73 16.08 -9.25
CA VAL A 144 -18.98 15.43 -8.83
C VAL A 144 -19.96 16.51 -8.38
N ASP A 145 -21.16 16.46 -8.94
CA ASP A 145 -22.27 17.33 -8.56
C ASP A 145 -23.51 16.47 -8.26
N MET A 146 -24.57 17.09 -7.74
CA MET A 146 -25.82 16.44 -7.39
C MET A 146 -26.92 16.78 -8.42
N ASN A 147 -27.56 15.75 -8.94
CA ASN A 147 -28.80 15.88 -9.71
C ASN A 147 -29.92 15.13 -8.96
N GLY A 148 -30.70 15.89 -8.16
CA GLY A 148 -31.56 15.31 -7.14
C GLY A 148 -30.72 14.52 -6.12
N ASP A 149 -31.03 13.24 -5.90
CA ASP A 149 -30.34 12.36 -4.97
C ASP A 149 -29.19 11.56 -5.65
N GLN A 150 -28.85 11.87 -6.89
CA GLN A 150 -27.82 11.14 -7.63
C GLN A 150 -26.56 11.98 -7.82
N CYS A 151 -25.41 11.39 -7.49
CA CYS A 151 -24.13 11.94 -7.89
C CYS A 151 -23.95 11.83 -9.40
N VAL A 152 -23.60 12.94 -10.04
CA VAL A 152 -23.34 13.03 -11.50
C VAL A 152 -21.95 13.61 -11.72
N GLU A 153 -21.34 13.24 -12.85
CA GLU A 153 -20.05 13.80 -13.27
C GLU A 153 -20.28 15.04 -14.14
N VAL A 154 -19.58 16.12 -13.83
CA VAL A 154 -19.59 17.37 -14.59
C VAL A 154 -18.16 17.69 -15.00
N LEU A 155 -17.95 17.92 -16.29
CA LEU A 155 -16.63 18.16 -16.87
C LEU A 155 -16.32 19.66 -16.94
N HIS A 156 -15.21 20.06 -16.35
CA HIS A 156 -14.73 21.44 -16.33
C HIS A 156 -13.49 21.63 -17.18
N VAL A 157 -13.39 22.79 -17.82
CA VAL A 157 -12.18 23.22 -18.53
C VAL A 157 -11.10 23.52 -17.52
N ALA A 158 -9.95 22.85 -17.62
CA ALA A 158 -8.78 23.09 -16.82
C ALA A 158 -7.52 22.78 -17.64
N GLU A 159 -6.36 23.25 -17.19
CA GLU A 159 -5.08 22.91 -17.81
C GLU A 159 -4.66 21.50 -17.40
N PRO A 160 -4.48 20.57 -18.35
CA PRO A 160 -4.12 19.21 -18.01
C PRO A 160 -2.68 19.08 -17.53
N PRO A 161 -2.38 18.08 -16.68
CA PRO A 161 -1.01 17.73 -16.32
C PRO A 161 -0.13 17.48 -17.55
N SER A 162 1.15 17.85 -17.46
CA SER A 162 2.11 17.75 -18.59
C SER A 162 2.39 16.31 -19.04
N LEU A 163 2.14 15.31 -18.18
CA LEU A 163 2.26 13.88 -18.52
C LEU A 163 1.12 13.37 -19.41
N PHE A 164 0.05 14.13 -19.57
CA PHE A 164 -1.06 13.69 -20.39
C PHE A 164 -0.77 13.92 -21.87
N PRO A 165 -1.15 12.98 -22.75
CA PRO A 165 -0.99 13.17 -24.18
C PRO A 165 -1.87 14.33 -24.67
N SER A 166 -1.43 15.03 -25.73
CA SER A 166 -2.16 16.16 -26.30
C SER A 166 -3.51 15.76 -26.91
N SER A 167 -3.68 14.47 -27.25
CA SER A 167 -4.92 13.91 -27.81
C SER A 167 -5.13 12.48 -27.31
N ALA A 168 -6.41 12.10 -27.19
CA ALA A 168 -6.83 10.75 -26.80
C ALA A 168 -8.19 10.43 -27.44
N PRO A 169 -8.63 9.16 -27.50
CA PRO A 169 -10.01 8.82 -27.87
C PRO A 169 -11.02 9.51 -26.96
N HIS A 170 -12.17 9.91 -27.53
CA HIS A 170 -13.25 10.48 -26.73
C HIS A 170 -13.70 9.56 -25.60
N GLY A 171 -13.89 10.09 -24.41
CA GLY A 171 -14.25 9.35 -23.21
C GLY A 171 -13.07 8.65 -22.50
N THR A 172 -11.84 8.75 -23.03
CA THR A 172 -10.63 8.30 -22.32
C THR A 172 -10.55 8.99 -20.97
N ARG A 173 -10.17 8.22 -19.94
CA ARG A 173 -10.02 8.71 -18.57
C ARG A 173 -8.60 8.51 -18.08
N LEU A 174 -8.05 9.48 -17.37
CA LEU A 174 -6.74 9.39 -16.70
C LEU A 174 -6.84 9.95 -15.28
N PRO A 175 -6.21 9.31 -14.29
CA PRO A 175 -6.11 9.84 -12.95
C PRO A 175 -4.88 10.76 -12.85
N TRP A 176 -5.02 11.85 -12.09
CA TRP A 176 -3.89 12.63 -11.62
C TRP A 176 -3.77 12.48 -10.11
N GLN A 177 -2.76 11.76 -9.66
CA GLN A 177 -2.61 11.28 -8.29
C GLN A 177 -1.80 12.28 -7.44
N HIS A 178 -2.32 13.51 -7.32
CA HIS A 178 -1.62 14.58 -6.62
C HIS A 178 -1.40 14.28 -5.12
N ASP A 179 -2.35 13.60 -4.45
CA ASP A 179 -2.21 13.23 -3.03
C ASP A 179 -1.12 12.17 -2.83
N ALA A 180 -1.00 11.18 -3.73
CA ALA A 180 0.10 10.21 -3.69
C ALA A 180 1.47 10.87 -3.90
N GLN A 181 1.56 11.83 -4.84
CA GLN A 181 2.75 12.63 -5.05
C GLN A 181 3.08 13.49 -3.83
N GLN A 182 2.08 14.13 -3.21
CA GLN A 182 2.28 14.95 -2.02
C GLN A 182 2.68 14.10 -0.81
N TRP A 183 2.06 12.94 -0.62
CA TRP A 183 2.44 11.98 0.40
C TRP A 183 3.91 11.57 0.26
N LEU A 184 4.33 11.18 -0.95
CA LEU A 184 5.73 10.81 -1.22
C LEU A 184 6.68 11.97 -0.94
N ARG A 185 6.35 13.21 -1.40
CA ARG A 185 7.18 14.40 -1.18
C ARG A 185 7.36 14.68 0.32
N SER A 186 6.29 14.63 1.08
CA SER A 186 6.32 14.86 2.52
C SER A 186 7.12 13.77 3.25
N THR A 187 6.92 12.51 2.86
CA THR A 187 7.63 11.35 3.43
C THR A 187 9.13 11.42 3.17
N LEU A 188 9.53 11.72 1.92
CA LEU A 188 10.95 11.89 1.58
C LEU A 188 11.59 13.06 2.33
N SER A 189 10.83 14.13 2.61
CA SER A 189 11.31 15.29 3.35
C SER A 189 11.39 15.05 4.85
N SER A 190 10.57 14.17 5.40
CA SER A 190 10.56 13.85 6.84
C SER A 190 11.67 12.88 7.26
N LEU A 191 12.20 12.05 6.34
CA LEU A 191 13.23 11.05 6.61
C LEU A 191 14.62 11.64 6.33
N GLN A 192 15.48 11.69 7.35
CA GLN A 192 16.84 12.24 7.23
C GLN A 192 17.84 11.20 6.73
N GLN A 193 17.72 9.94 7.15
CA GLN A 193 18.54 8.82 6.69
C GLN A 193 17.73 7.52 6.70
N GLY A 194 17.83 6.75 5.61
CA GLY A 194 17.15 5.45 5.58
C GLY A 194 16.54 5.11 4.24
N ARG A 195 15.32 4.58 4.26
CA ARG A 195 14.64 4.08 3.04
C ARG A 195 13.13 4.31 3.11
N VAL A 196 12.55 4.70 1.99
CA VAL A 196 11.11 4.66 1.75
C VAL A 196 10.81 3.49 0.80
N VAL A 197 9.82 2.67 1.15
CA VAL A 197 9.37 1.50 0.37
C VAL A 197 7.87 1.60 0.16
N VAL A 198 7.45 1.69 -1.09
CA VAL A 198 6.04 1.66 -1.51
C VAL A 198 5.79 0.36 -2.24
N ILE A 199 4.80 -0.40 -1.79
CA ILE A 199 4.37 -1.68 -2.36
C ILE A 199 2.91 -1.52 -2.78
N ASP A 200 2.64 -1.57 -4.09
CA ASP A 200 1.30 -1.32 -4.59
C ASP A 200 1.11 -1.94 -5.99
N TYR A 201 -0.14 -2.04 -6.46
CA TYR A 201 -0.38 -2.45 -7.84
C TYR A 201 -0.30 -1.23 -8.77
N CYS A 202 0.73 -1.24 -9.61
CA CYS A 202 1.12 -0.08 -10.38
C CYS A 202 0.99 -0.27 -11.89
N THR A 203 0.98 0.86 -12.60
CA THR A 203 1.24 0.97 -14.04
C THR A 203 2.47 1.87 -14.23
N ALA A 204 3.36 1.52 -15.14
CA ALA A 204 4.62 2.23 -15.30
C ALA A 204 4.45 3.65 -15.82
N LEU A 205 3.56 3.85 -16.80
CA LEU A 205 3.35 5.13 -17.47
C LEU A 205 1.86 5.50 -17.52
N THR A 206 1.54 6.73 -17.19
CA THR A 206 0.17 7.28 -17.29
C THR A 206 -0.44 7.08 -18.68
N VAL A 207 0.36 7.24 -19.74
CA VAL A 207 -0.11 7.11 -21.13
C VAL A 207 -0.58 5.68 -21.47
N GLU A 208 -0.14 4.65 -20.76
CA GLU A 208 -0.59 3.26 -20.98
C GLU A 208 -2.10 3.08 -20.70
N LEU A 209 -2.65 3.92 -19.84
CA LEU A 209 -4.07 3.88 -19.50
C LEU A 209 -4.98 4.40 -20.63
N VAL A 210 -4.45 5.13 -21.62
CA VAL A 210 -5.23 5.69 -22.74
C VAL A 210 -5.93 4.59 -23.55
N SER A 211 -5.28 3.44 -23.72
CA SER A 211 -5.81 2.30 -24.48
C SER A 211 -6.59 1.30 -23.62
N ARG A 212 -6.70 1.54 -22.33
CA ARG A 212 -7.33 0.60 -21.37
C ARG A 212 -8.70 1.12 -20.90
N PRO A 213 -9.72 0.26 -20.80
CA PRO A 213 -10.98 0.60 -20.16
C PRO A 213 -10.71 1.09 -18.71
N TYR A 214 -11.27 2.24 -18.34
CA TYR A 214 -10.99 2.83 -17.02
C TYR A 214 -11.34 1.89 -15.86
N ARG A 215 -12.31 0.99 -16.02
CA ARG A 215 -12.72 0.01 -15.01
C ARG A 215 -11.66 -1.07 -14.72
N GLU A 216 -10.59 -1.15 -15.49
CA GLU A 216 -9.48 -2.04 -15.22
C GLU A 216 -8.50 -1.48 -14.19
N TRP A 217 -8.39 -0.15 -14.11
CA TRP A 217 -7.45 0.55 -13.26
C TRP A 217 -8.10 1.44 -12.18
N LEU A 218 -9.37 1.83 -12.34
CA LEU A 218 -10.22 2.47 -11.33
C LEU A 218 -11.30 1.46 -10.93
N ARG A 219 -11.25 1.00 -9.71
CA ARG A 219 -12.07 -0.11 -9.21
C ARG A 219 -12.83 0.31 -7.96
N THR A 220 -13.90 -0.37 -7.69
CA THR A 220 -14.66 -0.28 -6.44
C THR A 220 -14.85 -1.67 -5.88
N TYR A 221 -14.92 -1.77 -4.55
CA TYR A 221 -15.11 -3.04 -3.86
C TYR A 221 -16.11 -2.91 -2.72
N VAL A 222 -16.91 -3.99 -2.55
CA VAL A 222 -17.83 -4.19 -1.42
C VAL A 222 -17.80 -5.68 -1.07
N GLY A 223 -17.40 -6.04 0.15
CA GLY A 223 -17.46 -7.43 0.62
C GLY A 223 -16.76 -8.44 -0.28
N HIS A 224 -15.51 -8.22 -0.68
CA HIS A 224 -14.72 -9.07 -1.59
C HIS A 224 -15.21 -9.16 -3.05
N GLN A 225 -16.21 -8.38 -3.42
CA GLN A 225 -16.73 -8.35 -4.79
C GLN A 225 -16.52 -6.99 -5.42
N ARG A 226 -16.43 -6.96 -6.76
CA ARG A 226 -16.44 -5.68 -7.47
C ARG A 226 -17.72 -4.92 -7.17
N GLY A 227 -17.55 -3.70 -6.73
CA GLY A 227 -18.63 -2.78 -6.43
C GLY A 227 -19.30 -2.19 -7.68
N ALA A 228 -20.19 -1.25 -7.44
CA ALA A 228 -20.90 -0.49 -8.47
C ALA A 228 -19.99 0.60 -9.08
N HIS A 229 -20.54 1.45 -9.93
CA HIS A 229 -19.87 2.65 -10.42
C HIS A 229 -19.44 3.55 -9.25
N TYR A 230 -18.25 4.17 -9.31
CA TYR A 230 -17.66 4.98 -8.24
C TYR A 230 -18.54 6.15 -7.73
N LEU A 231 -19.53 6.59 -8.52
CA LEU A 231 -20.54 7.57 -8.10
C LEU A 231 -21.76 6.95 -7.41
N ARG A 232 -21.84 5.64 -7.32
CA ARG A 232 -22.93 4.96 -6.62
C ARG A 232 -22.54 4.73 -5.18
N GLN A 233 -23.49 4.96 -4.27
CA GLN A 233 -23.34 4.66 -2.85
C GLN A 233 -21.98 5.15 -2.28
N PRO A 234 -21.66 6.47 -2.38
CA PRO A 234 -20.43 7.01 -1.81
C PRO A 234 -20.39 6.76 -0.30
N GLY A 235 -19.28 6.24 0.20
CA GLY A 235 -19.12 5.84 1.60
C GLY A 235 -19.41 4.36 1.88
N GLU A 236 -20.09 3.63 0.97
CA GLU A 236 -20.43 2.22 1.15
C GLU A 236 -19.51 1.26 0.38
N GLN A 237 -18.63 1.79 -0.45
CA GLN A 237 -17.69 1.01 -1.25
C GLN A 237 -16.30 1.62 -1.20
N ASP A 238 -15.28 0.76 -1.25
CA ASP A 238 -13.91 1.17 -1.47
C ASP A 238 -13.73 1.66 -2.90
N ILE A 239 -12.83 2.62 -3.10
CA ILE A 239 -12.46 3.16 -4.41
C ILE A 239 -10.94 3.10 -4.52
N THR A 240 -10.43 2.31 -5.45
CA THR A 240 -9.00 2.12 -5.64
C THR A 240 -8.58 2.45 -7.06
N VAL A 241 -7.34 2.90 -7.23
CA VAL A 241 -6.75 3.24 -8.52
C VAL A 241 -5.35 2.66 -8.65
N GLN A 242 -4.98 2.16 -9.81
CA GLN A 242 -3.59 1.75 -10.03
C GLN A 242 -2.64 2.93 -9.83
N VAL A 243 -1.59 2.74 -9.06
CA VAL A 243 -0.57 3.75 -8.80
C VAL A 243 0.29 3.95 -10.04
N LEU A 244 0.51 5.19 -10.43
CA LEU A 244 1.27 5.56 -11.63
C LEU A 244 2.69 5.92 -11.27
N ILE A 245 3.63 5.06 -11.66
CA ILE A 245 5.04 5.21 -11.28
C ILE A 245 5.65 6.48 -11.88
N ASP A 246 5.30 6.85 -13.11
CA ASP A 246 5.76 8.08 -13.74
C ASP A 246 5.30 9.35 -13.01
N GLN A 247 4.13 9.30 -12.35
CA GLN A 247 3.68 10.40 -11.50
C GLN A 247 4.46 10.48 -10.18
N LEU A 248 4.89 9.35 -9.60
CA LEU A 248 5.78 9.34 -8.45
C LEU A 248 7.19 9.84 -8.83
N ARG A 249 7.66 9.51 -10.04
CA ARG A 249 8.93 10.02 -10.61
C ARG A 249 8.98 11.52 -10.71
N ASN A 250 7.85 12.20 -10.91
CA ASN A 250 7.78 13.66 -10.86
C ASN A 250 8.20 14.25 -9.50
N VAL A 251 8.09 13.48 -8.43
CA VAL A 251 8.58 13.88 -7.11
C VAL A 251 10.06 13.58 -6.99
N ARG A 252 10.42 12.32 -7.19
CA ARG A 252 11.80 11.82 -7.19
C ARG A 252 11.83 10.47 -7.92
N GLU A 253 12.85 10.27 -8.78
CA GLU A 253 13.11 8.97 -9.40
C GLU A 253 13.37 7.92 -8.30
N PRO A 254 12.66 6.77 -8.29
CA PRO A 254 12.99 5.70 -7.37
C PRO A 254 14.35 5.09 -7.69
N ASP A 255 15.13 4.77 -6.68
CA ASP A 255 16.42 4.08 -6.83
C ASP A 255 16.24 2.65 -7.36
N ALA A 256 15.06 2.07 -7.13
CA ALA A 256 14.68 0.79 -7.71
C ALA A 256 13.16 0.65 -7.86
N VAL A 257 12.76 -0.04 -8.93
CA VAL A 257 11.40 -0.55 -9.14
C VAL A 257 11.49 -2.03 -9.46
N ARG A 258 10.78 -2.87 -8.72
CA ARG A 258 10.79 -4.34 -8.87
C ARG A 258 9.40 -4.91 -8.70
N ALA A 259 9.15 -6.10 -9.26
CA ALA A 259 7.99 -6.88 -8.85
C ALA A 259 8.16 -7.35 -7.38
N GLN A 260 7.06 -7.46 -6.64
CA GLN A 260 7.07 -7.94 -5.25
C GLN A 260 7.78 -9.29 -5.11
N ALA A 261 7.54 -10.22 -6.03
CA ALA A 261 8.23 -11.51 -6.03
C ALA A 261 9.76 -11.35 -6.06
N GLN A 262 10.28 -10.43 -6.89
CA GLN A 262 11.72 -10.14 -6.99
C GLN A 262 12.26 -9.45 -5.73
N PHE A 263 11.46 -8.54 -5.15
CA PHE A 263 11.80 -7.87 -3.90
C PHE A 263 11.89 -8.87 -2.74
N LEU A 264 10.90 -9.75 -2.60
CA LEU A 264 10.88 -10.77 -1.55
C LEU A 264 12.02 -11.79 -1.71
N ALA A 265 12.34 -12.19 -2.97
CA ALA A 265 13.49 -13.06 -3.24
C ALA A 265 14.81 -12.40 -2.84
N ARG A 266 15.00 -11.11 -3.13
CA ARG A 266 16.17 -10.34 -2.71
C ARG A 266 16.37 -10.36 -1.18
N TRP A 267 15.28 -10.33 -0.42
CA TRP A 267 15.32 -10.29 1.04
C TRP A 267 15.15 -11.68 1.69
N GLY A 268 15.33 -12.74 0.89
CA GLY A 268 15.52 -14.09 1.40
C GLY A 268 14.24 -14.82 1.77
N ILE A 269 13.16 -14.67 0.98
CA ILE A 269 11.94 -15.45 1.20
C ILE A 269 12.20 -16.95 1.07
N ASP A 270 13.06 -17.35 0.11
CA ASP A 270 13.37 -18.77 -0.14
C ASP A 270 14.12 -19.40 1.05
N GLU A 271 15.08 -18.69 1.64
CA GLU A 271 15.79 -19.15 2.83
C GLU A 271 14.86 -19.31 4.03
N LEU A 272 13.88 -18.39 4.20
CA LEU A 272 12.87 -18.48 5.25
C LEU A 272 11.92 -19.65 5.05
N VAL A 273 11.58 -19.97 3.81
CA VAL A 273 10.79 -21.16 3.45
C VAL A 273 11.58 -22.44 3.75
N ASP A 274 12.86 -22.49 3.37
CA ASP A 274 13.70 -23.66 3.61
C ASP A 274 13.97 -23.89 5.10
N GLU A 275 14.12 -22.82 5.89
CA GLU A 275 14.13 -22.89 7.35
C GLU A 275 12.83 -23.51 7.87
N GLY A 276 11.69 -23.04 7.38
CA GLY A 276 10.37 -23.56 7.75
C GLY A 276 10.23 -25.06 7.45
N LYS A 277 10.67 -25.51 6.26
CA LYS A 277 10.70 -26.94 5.89
C LYS A 277 11.55 -27.78 6.83
N LYS A 278 12.74 -27.28 7.24
CA LYS A 278 13.66 -27.95 8.18
C LYS A 278 13.01 -28.14 9.55
N VAL A 279 12.45 -27.06 10.12
CA VAL A 279 11.75 -27.11 11.42
C VAL A 279 10.55 -28.07 11.37
N TRP A 280 9.76 -28.02 10.29
CA TRP A 280 8.67 -28.96 10.09
C TRP A 280 9.15 -30.40 10.03
N ALA A 281 10.19 -30.71 9.26
CA ALA A 281 10.72 -32.07 9.14
C ALA A 281 11.20 -32.65 10.49
N GLN A 282 11.79 -31.81 11.35
CA GLN A 282 12.25 -32.21 12.68
C GLN A 282 11.10 -32.51 13.65
N LYS A 283 9.97 -31.81 13.51
CA LYS A 283 8.83 -31.87 14.44
C LYS A 283 7.60 -32.58 13.84
N ALA A 284 7.69 -33.12 12.61
CA ALA A 284 6.53 -33.65 11.87
C ALA A 284 5.80 -34.81 12.58
N SER A 285 6.51 -35.62 13.39
CA SER A 285 5.91 -36.72 14.14
C SER A 285 5.07 -36.25 15.35
N ARG A 286 5.36 -35.05 15.87
CA ARG A 286 4.61 -34.43 16.98
C ARG A 286 4.65 -32.90 16.83
N PRO A 287 3.90 -32.33 15.88
CA PRO A 287 3.99 -30.92 15.56
C PRO A 287 3.43 -30.05 16.68
N ASP A 288 4.15 -28.99 17.03
CA ASP A 288 3.70 -27.91 17.87
C ASP A 288 3.21 -26.72 17.00
N LEU A 289 2.72 -25.65 17.64
CA LEU A 289 2.25 -24.45 16.95
C LEU A 289 3.34 -23.78 16.12
N GLU A 290 4.59 -23.85 16.58
CA GLU A 290 5.74 -23.33 15.83
C GLU A 290 5.94 -24.10 14.53
N ALA A 291 5.97 -25.44 14.60
CA ALA A 291 6.13 -26.28 13.42
C ALA A 291 5.00 -26.06 12.39
N ILE A 292 3.76 -25.89 12.86
CA ILE A 292 2.62 -25.59 11.97
C ILE A 292 2.82 -24.25 11.27
N ARG A 293 3.21 -23.20 12.02
CA ARG A 293 3.49 -21.87 11.47
C ARG A 293 4.68 -21.89 10.51
N MET A 294 5.71 -22.68 10.77
CA MET A 294 6.85 -22.83 9.87
C MET A 294 6.49 -23.56 8.59
N ARG A 295 5.59 -24.53 8.66
CA ARG A 295 5.07 -25.23 7.47
C ARG A 295 4.26 -24.31 6.55
N SER A 296 3.47 -23.37 7.10
CA SER A 296 2.63 -22.47 6.29
C SER A 296 3.44 -21.52 5.41
N ARG A 297 4.74 -21.29 5.72
CA ARG A 297 5.64 -20.47 4.89
C ARG A 297 5.69 -20.90 3.42
N VAL A 298 5.46 -22.18 3.12
CA VAL A 298 5.43 -22.68 1.73
C VAL A 298 4.24 -22.07 0.96
N SER A 299 3.04 -22.23 1.48
CA SER A 299 1.82 -21.68 0.85
C SER A 299 1.76 -20.15 0.90
N GLU A 300 2.32 -19.55 1.96
CA GLU A 300 2.45 -18.09 2.05
C GLU A 300 3.39 -17.56 0.95
N ALA A 301 4.54 -18.20 0.73
CA ALA A 301 5.47 -17.81 -0.33
C ALA A 301 4.84 -17.96 -1.72
N GLU A 302 4.13 -19.06 -1.98
CA GLU A 302 3.41 -19.27 -3.24
C GLU A 302 2.43 -18.11 -3.52
N ALA A 303 1.62 -17.71 -2.53
CA ALA A 303 0.67 -16.61 -2.68
C ALA A 303 1.36 -15.24 -2.85
N LEU A 304 2.42 -14.97 -2.07
CA LEU A 304 3.15 -13.70 -2.08
C LEU A 304 3.98 -13.48 -3.35
N THR A 305 4.38 -14.57 -4.03
CA THR A 305 5.21 -14.51 -5.24
C THR A 305 4.46 -14.87 -6.52
N ASP A 306 3.16 -15.16 -6.44
CA ASP A 306 2.34 -15.47 -7.61
C ASP A 306 2.37 -14.30 -8.63
N PRO A 307 2.90 -14.51 -9.85
CA PRO A 307 3.00 -13.48 -10.86
C PRO A 307 1.64 -13.03 -11.44
N SER A 308 0.56 -13.75 -11.15
CA SER A 308 -0.81 -13.38 -11.52
C SER A 308 -1.56 -12.66 -10.37
N GLY A 309 -0.95 -12.57 -9.20
CA GLY A 309 -1.51 -11.99 -7.98
C GLY A 309 -0.55 -11.01 -7.31
N LEU A 310 -0.34 -11.19 -6.01
CA LEU A 310 0.47 -10.29 -5.17
C LEU A 310 1.93 -10.18 -5.65
N GLY A 311 2.51 -11.24 -6.22
CA GLY A 311 3.86 -11.23 -6.72
C GLY A 311 4.11 -10.26 -7.88
N ALA A 312 3.05 -9.83 -8.58
CA ALA A 312 3.12 -8.84 -9.65
C ALA A 312 3.05 -7.38 -9.15
N PHE A 313 2.75 -7.13 -7.87
CA PHE A 313 2.77 -5.78 -7.32
C PHE A 313 4.13 -5.14 -7.53
N SER A 314 4.15 -3.83 -7.68
CA SER A 314 5.41 -3.09 -7.82
C SER A 314 5.91 -2.63 -6.47
N VAL A 315 7.21 -2.78 -6.25
CA VAL A 315 7.92 -2.22 -5.11
C VAL A 315 8.82 -1.10 -5.61
N CYS A 316 8.52 0.12 -5.18
CA CYS A 316 9.32 1.31 -5.45
C CYS A 316 10.13 1.65 -4.19
N GLU A 317 11.43 1.84 -4.34
CA GLU A 317 12.36 2.10 -3.24
C GLU A 317 13.09 3.43 -3.46
N TRP A 318 13.21 4.24 -2.39
CA TRP A 318 14.02 5.46 -2.35
C TRP A 318 14.96 5.41 -1.15
N ALA A 319 16.27 5.50 -1.41
CA ALA A 319 17.29 5.60 -0.38
C ALA A 319 17.52 7.08 0.00
N ILE A 320 17.69 7.35 1.28
CA ILE A 320 17.96 8.65 1.85
C ILE A 320 19.26 8.56 2.63
N SER A 321 20.25 9.36 2.23
CA SER A 321 21.61 9.36 2.81
C SER A 321 21.90 10.67 3.51
#